data_b4afc5ad385d346bef253110464b6c11
#
_entry.id   b4afc5ad385d346bef253110464b6c11
#
_cell.length_a   1.000
_cell.length_b   1.000
_cell.length_c   1.000
_cell.angle_alpha   90.00
_cell.angle_beta   90.00
_cell.angle_gamma   90.00
#
_symmetry.space_group_name_H-M   'P 1'
#
loop_
_entity.id
_entity.type
_entity.pdbx_description
1 polymer ?
#
loop_
_entity_poly.entity_id
_entity_poly.type
_entity_poly.pdbx_seq_one_letter_code
_entity_poly.pdbx_strand_id
1 'polypeptide(L)'
;MQKVSLNGVEVMPFTSELELLDYVDSHKGILVAINAEKILHATEQTRQIINRNLGYCDGSGAMMALKQKGFKNAIKIPGCELWLKIIARFNTEKSFYLIGGKQEVIEETVGKLRRDYPGINIAGYRNGYINSDEERRDLIDTVARIKPDVVFVAMGSPKQELLMEEIQRRHQAIFQGLGGSFDVYTGRVERAPKWWVDHNMEFAYRLMRQPSRIKRQIHLVKFAFWLTCHKL
;
A
#
# COMPACT_ATOMS: atom_id res chain seq x y z
N MET A 1 -5.41 1.99 -19.97
CA MET A 1 -6.53 2.06 -19.00
C MET A 1 -6.67 3.48 -18.50
N GLN A 2 -7.90 3.99 -18.31
CA GLN A 2 -8.14 5.37 -17.86
C GLN A 2 -8.28 5.43 -16.35
N LYS A 3 -7.60 6.39 -15.69
CA LYS A 3 -7.78 6.67 -14.27
C LYS A 3 -9.13 7.35 -14.01
N VAL A 4 -9.70 7.13 -12.85
CA VAL A 4 -10.97 7.68 -12.39
C VAL A 4 -10.71 8.61 -11.21
N SER A 5 -11.21 9.84 -11.28
CA SER A 5 -11.10 10.80 -10.18
C SER A 5 -12.20 10.56 -9.14
N LEU A 6 -11.80 10.35 -7.89
CA LEU A 6 -12.65 10.27 -6.71
C LEU A 6 -12.25 11.38 -5.75
N ASN A 7 -13.03 12.46 -5.67
CA ASN A 7 -12.68 13.65 -4.89
C ASN A 7 -11.25 14.17 -5.16
N GLY A 8 -10.86 14.22 -6.43
CA GLY A 8 -9.53 14.67 -6.86
C GLY A 8 -8.39 13.66 -6.67
N VAL A 9 -8.66 12.46 -6.15
CA VAL A 9 -7.73 11.34 -6.05
C VAL A 9 -7.95 10.40 -7.22
N GLU A 10 -6.92 10.16 -8.02
CA GLU A 10 -6.98 9.28 -9.19
C GLU A 10 -6.78 7.82 -8.82
N VAL A 11 -7.70 6.97 -9.29
CA VAL A 11 -7.72 5.53 -9.03
C VAL A 11 -7.81 4.77 -10.35
N MET A 12 -7.00 3.75 -10.51
CA MET A 12 -7.08 2.82 -11.63
C MET A 12 -8.11 1.72 -11.30
N PRO A 13 -9.16 1.56 -12.12
CA PRO A 13 -10.24 0.60 -11.85
C PRO A 13 -9.92 -0.80 -12.38
N PHE A 14 -8.90 -1.46 -11.84
CA PHE A 14 -8.53 -2.82 -12.24
C PHE A 14 -9.69 -3.80 -12.08
N THR A 15 -9.82 -4.70 -13.04
CA THR A 15 -10.85 -5.74 -13.07
C THR A 15 -10.35 -7.10 -12.59
N SER A 16 -9.04 -7.26 -12.46
CA SER A 16 -8.40 -8.44 -11.88
C SER A 16 -7.07 -8.07 -11.21
N GLU A 17 -6.62 -8.93 -10.29
CA GLU A 17 -5.29 -8.79 -9.69
C GLU A 17 -4.18 -9.03 -10.72
N LEU A 18 -4.42 -9.95 -11.66
CA LEU A 18 -3.48 -10.25 -12.72
C LEU A 18 -3.22 -9.01 -13.59
N GLU A 19 -4.27 -8.26 -13.92
CA GLU A 19 -4.16 -7.00 -14.67
C GLU A 19 -3.26 -5.97 -13.95
N LEU A 20 -3.36 -5.87 -12.61
CA LEU A 20 -2.47 -5.02 -11.82
C LEU A 20 -1.04 -5.56 -11.83
N LEU A 21 -0.83 -6.87 -11.68
CA LEU A 21 0.50 -7.47 -11.69
C LEU A 21 1.18 -7.33 -13.06
N ASP A 22 0.45 -7.45 -14.16
CA ASP A 22 0.96 -7.22 -15.53
C ASP A 22 1.30 -5.74 -15.75
N TYR A 23 0.50 -4.83 -15.17
CA TYR A 23 0.83 -3.40 -15.17
C TYR A 23 2.13 -3.12 -14.40
N VAL A 24 2.29 -3.70 -13.22
CA VAL A 24 3.48 -3.57 -12.36
C VAL A 24 4.74 -4.10 -13.06
N ASP A 25 4.62 -5.15 -13.86
CA ASP A 25 5.75 -5.71 -14.58
C ASP A 25 6.35 -4.75 -15.61
N SER A 26 5.48 -3.99 -16.28
CA SER A 26 5.86 -3.08 -17.36
C SER A 26 6.06 -1.62 -16.93
N HIS A 27 5.64 -1.25 -15.72
CA HIS A 27 5.67 0.15 -15.25
C HIS A 27 6.34 0.28 -13.89
N LYS A 28 7.23 1.24 -13.77
CA LYS A 28 7.80 1.69 -12.50
C LYS A 28 6.96 2.81 -11.90
N GLY A 29 6.93 2.91 -10.58
CA GLY A 29 6.18 3.95 -9.89
C GLY A 29 5.70 3.52 -8.51
N ILE A 30 4.98 4.40 -7.83
CA ILE A 30 4.44 4.15 -6.49
C ILE A 30 3.03 3.58 -6.59
N LEU A 31 2.83 2.40 -6.04
CA LEU A 31 1.52 1.77 -5.88
C LEU A 31 0.90 2.29 -4.58
N VAL A 32 -0.20 3.01 -4.69
CA VAL A 32 -0.88 3.59 -3.53
C VAL A 32 -2.25 2.92 -3.34
N ALA A 33 -2.40 2.24 -2.22
CA ALA A 33 -3.66 1.65 -1.79
C ALA A 33 -4.69 2.74 -1.46
N ILE A 34 -5.75 2.86 -2.24
CA ILE A 34 -6.79 3.89 -2.08
C ILE A 34 -8.00 3.33 -1.34
N ASN A 35 -8.32 3.98 -0.23
CA ASN A 35 -9.47 3.69 0.60
C ASN A 35 -10.28 4.98 0.87
N ALA A 36 -11.40 4.86 1.58
CA ALA A 36 -12.26 5.99 1.91
C ALA A 36 -11.52 7.13 2.65
N GLU A 37 -10.59 6.81 3.54
CA GLU A 37 -9.81 7.79 4.29
C GLU A 37 -8.94 8.64 3.34
N LYS A 38 -8.22 8.01 2.40
CA LYS A 38 -7.42 8.74 1.40
C LYS A 38 -8.26 9.58 0.45
N ILE A 39 -9.43 9.08 0.02
CA ILE A 39 -10.34 9.86 -0.84
C ILE A 39 -10.82 11.13 -0.12
N LEU A 40 -11.13 11.05 1.18
CA LEU A 40 -11.64 12.20 1.93
C LEU A 40 -10.56 13.17 2.42
N HIS A 41 -9.38 12.66 2.76
CA HIS A 41 -8.39 13.39 3.55
C HIS A 41 -7.00 13.46 2.93
N ALA A 42 -6.83 13.09 1.66
CA ALA A 42 -5.57 13.32 0.97
C ALA A 42 -5.23 14.82 1.02
N THR A 43 -4.08 15.15 1.60
CA THR A 43 -3.52 16.50 1.50
C THR A 43 -3.16 16.79 0.04
N GLU A 44 -2.97 18.06 -0.31
CA GLU A 44 -2.55 18.42 -1.67
C GLU A 44 -1.27 17.68 -2.08
N GLN A 45 -0.29 17.60 -1.19
CA GLN A 45 0.95 16.88 -1.42
C GLN A 45 0.73 15.38 -1.68
N THR A 46 -0.02 14.69 -0.81
CA THR A 46 -0.30 13.26 -1.00
C THR A 46 -1.16 12.98 -2.22
N ARG A 47 -2.10 13.88 -2.56
CA ARG A 47 -2.91 13.80 -3.78
C ARG A 47 -2.04 13.89 -5.02
N GLN A 48 -1.10 14.82 -5.06
CA GLN A 48 -0.15 14.94 -6.16
C GLN A 48 0.73 13.70 -6.32
N ILE A 49 1.20 13.10 -5.20
CA ILE A 49 1.93 11.84 -5.25
C ILE A 49 1.07 10.73 -5.87
N ILE A 50 -0.17 10.57 -5.40
CA ILE A 50 -1.09 9.54 -5.91
C ILE A 50 -1.36 9.75 -7.40
N ASN A 51 -1.70 10.98 -7.80
CA ASN A 51 -2.13 11.27 -9.17
C ASN A 51 -1.00 11.13 -10.20
N ARG A 52 0.25 11.40 -9.80
CA ARG A 52 1.44 11.15 -10.64
C ARG A 52 1.83 9.67 -10.71
N ASN A 53 1.33 8.85 -9.81
CA ASN A 53 1.65 7.44 -9.67
C ASN A 53 0.42 6.55 -9.90
N LEU A 54 0.35 5.37 -9.30
CA LEU A 54 -0.73 4.42 -9.45
C LEU A 54 -1.55 4.26 -8.16
N GLY A 55 -2.72 4.91 -8.10
CA GLY A 55 -3.73 4.61 -7.11
C GLY A 55 -4.52 3.35 -7.51
N TYR A 56 -4.64 2.35 -6.64
CA TYR A 56 -5.47 1.17 -6.84
C TYR A 56 -6.48 0.99 -5.72
N CYS A 57 -7.60 0.32 -6.01
CA CYS A 57 -8.70 0.14 -5.07
C CYS A 57 -8.37 -0.87 -3.96
N ASP A 58 -8.13 -0.40 -2.72
CA ASP A 58 -7.83 -1.25 -1.56
C ASP A 58 -9.04 -1.46 -0.64
N GLY A 59 -9.95 -0.50 -0.56
CA GLY A 59 -11.06 -0.52 0.37
C GLY A 59 -12.44 -0.65 -0.27
N SER A 60 -13.40 -1.22 0.46
CA SER A 60 -14.79 -1.36 0.00
C SER A 60 -15.43 -0.03 -0.37
N GLY A 61 -15.11 1.07 0.36
CA GLY A 61 -15.58 2.40 0.01
C GLY A 61 -15.09 2.85 -1.37
N ALA A 62 -13.79 2.73 -1.66
CA ALA A 62 -13.24 3.07 -2.96
C ALA A 62 -13.87 2.23 -4.08
N MET A 63 -14.09 0.93 -3.83
CA MET A 63 -14.78 0.04 -4.77
C MET A 63 -16.22 0.51 -5.05
N MET A 64 -16.98 0.89 -4.01
CA MET A 64 -18.36 1.40 -4.17
C MET A 64 -18.36 2.70 -4.97
N ALA A 65 -17.43 3.62 -4.73
CA ALA A 65 -17.31 4.86 -5.48
C ALA A 65 -16.98 4.60 -6.96
N LEU A 66 -16.07 3.69 -7.26
CA LEU A 66 -15.77 3.29 -8.64
C LEU A 66 -16.98 2.70 -9.35
N LYS A 67 -17.74 1.81 -8.67
CA LYS A 67 -18.96 1.23 -9.24
C LYS A 67 -20.04 2.29 -9.51
N GLN A 68 -20.18 3.29 -8.64
CA GLN A 68 -21.09 4.43 -8.83
C GLN A 68 -20.69 5.29 -10.04
N LYS A 69 -19.38 5.45 -10.30
CA LYS A 69 -18.85 6.11 -11.51
C LYS A 69 -18.95 5.26 -12.79
N GLY A 70 -19.62 4.09 -12.73
CA GLY A 70 -19.85 3.23 -13.90
C GLY A 70 -18.85 2.08 -14.07
N PHE A 71 -17.80 1.97 -13.23
CA PHE A 71 -16.79 0.92 -13.29
C PHE A 71 -17.25 -0.33 -12.52
N LYS A 72 -18.33 -0.97 -13.00
CA LYS A 72 -19.02 -2.07 -12.31
C LYS A 72 -18.13 -3.30 -12.05
N ASN A 73 -17.14 -3.54 -12.94
CA ASN A 73 -16.24 -4.68 -12.87
C ASN A 73 -14.98 -4.39 -12.03
N ALA A 74 -14.81 -3.17 -11.49
CA ALA A 74 -13.68 -2.86 -10.63
C ALA A 74 -13.68 -3.75 -9.39
N ILE A 75 -12.50 -4.27 -9.02
CA ILE A 75 -12.32 -5.12 -7.85
C ILE A 75 -11.55 -4.41 -6.74
N LYS A 76 -11.73 -4.90 -5.53
CA LYS A 76 -10.90 -4.53 -4.38
C LYS A 76 -9.63 -5.40 -4.39
N ILE A 77 -8.47 -4.77 -4.29
CA ILE A 77 -7.16 -5.43 -4.19
C ILE A 77 -6.53 -5.04 -2.85
N PRO A 78 -6.55 -5.93 -1.84
CA PRO A 78 -5.99 -5.61 -0.52
C PRO A 78 -4.48 -5.40 -0.59
N GLY A 79 -4.00 -4.22 -0.17
CA GLY A 79 -2.58 -3.89 -0.20
C GLY A 79 -1.72 -4.80 0.68
N CYS A 80 -2.30 -5.31 1.79
CA CYS A 80 -1.62 -6.27 2.66
C CYS A 80 -1.45 -7.68 2.05
N GLU A 81 -2.09 -7.98 0.93
CA GLU A 81 -1.90 -9.22 0.16
C GLU A 81 -1.10 -8.97 -1.11
N LEU A 82 -1.31 -7.82 -1.76
CA LEU A 82 -0.70 -7.49 -3.05
C LEU A 82 0.83 -7.63 -3.03
N TRP A 83 1.48 -7.15 -1.97
CA TRP A 83 2.94 -7.22 -1.87
C TRP A 83 3.48 -8.66 -1.89
N LEU A 84 2.77 -9.62 -1.26
CA LEU A 84 3.13 -11.03 -1.32
C LEU A 84 2.89 -11.62 -2.72
N LYS A 85 1.87 -11.15 -3.43
CA LYS A 85 1.62 -11.55 -4.83
C LYS A 85 2.69 -11.01 -5.78
N ILE A 86 3.16 -9.77 -5.55
CA ILE A 86 4.31 -9.20 -6.27
C ILE A 86 5.56 -10.05 -5.99
N ILE A 87 5.83 -10.41 -4.73
CA ILE A 87 6.95 -11.30 -4.40
C ILE A 87 6.78 -12.66 -5.08
N ALA A 88 5.62 -13.31 -4.95
CA ALA A 88 5.38 -14.62 -5.53
C ALA A 88 5.61 -14.65 -7.06
N ARG A 89 5.24 -13.56 -7.75
CA ARG A 89 5.42 -13.46 -9.20
C ARG A 89 6.87 -13.19 -9.61
N PHE A 90 7.61 -12.41 -8.83
CA PHE A 90 8.89 -11.84 -9.25
C PHE A 90 10.09 -12.24 -8.38
N ASN A 91 9.93 -13.17 -7.43
CA ASN A 91 10.97 -13.48 -6.43
C ASN A 91 12.30 -13.96 -7.01
N THR A 92 12.32 -14.57 -8.19
CA THR A 92 13.51 -15.04 -8.89
C THR A 92 14.05 -14.07 -9.94
N GLU A 93 13.25 -13.05 -10.31
CA GLU A 93 13.57 -12.14 -11.42
C GLU A 93 13.95 -10.74 -10.94
N LYS A 94 13.38 -10.30 -9.84
CA LYS A 94 13.55 -8.93 -9.31
C LYS A 94 14.20 -8.94 -7.94
N SER A 95 14.94 -7.87 -7.67
CA SER A 95 15.54 -7.58 -6.37
C SER A 95 14.60 -6.73 -5.51
N PHE A 96 14.58 -7.01 -4.20
CA PHE A 96 13.69 -6.36 -3.24
C PHE A 96 14.44 -5.59 -2.17
N TYR A 97 13.93 -4.41 -1.80
CA TYR A 97 14.39 -3.67 -0.63
C TYR A 97 13.22 -3.42 0.31
N LEU A 98 13.38 -3.70 1.60
CA LEU A 98 12.32 -3.61 2.59
C LEU A 98 12.62 -2.52 3.62
N ILE A 99 11.66 -1.62 3.86
CA ILE A 99 11.79 -0.52 4.82
C ILE A 99 10.58 -0.54 5.73
N GLY A 100 10.76 -0.58 7.05
CA GLY A 100 9.63 -0.42 7.97
C GLY A 100 9.62 -1.38 9.14
N GLY A 101 8.60 -1.22 10.00
CA GLY A 101 8.49 -1.97 11.23
C GLY A 101 9.58 -1.65 12.25
N LYS A 102 9.54 -2.33 13.39
CA LYS A 102 10.64 -2.35 14.36
C LYS A 102 11.79 -3.21 13.83
N GLN A 103 12.96 -3.12 14.46
CA GLN A 103 14.14 -3.90 14.05
C GLN A 103 13.85 -5.41 14.05
N GLU A 104 13.28 -5.91 15.12
CA GLU A 104 12.92 -7.32 15.26
C GLU A 104 11.82 -7.77 14.27
N VAL A 105 10.93 -6.85 13.85
CA VAL A 105 9.86 -7.15 12.87
C VAL A 105 10.44 -7.28 11.48
N ILE A 106 11.30 -6.36 11.08
CA ILE A 106 11.89 -6.41 9.72
C ILE A 106 12.84 -7.60 9.56
N GLU A 107 13.63 -7.93 10.58
CA GLU A 107 14.51 -9.10 10.58
C GLU A 107 13.72 -10.42 10.48
N GLU A 108 12.64 -10.53 11.27
CA GLU A 108 11.73 -11.68 11.21
C GLU A 108 11.02 -11.78 9.86
N THR A 109 10.58 -10.62 9.29
CA THR A 109 9.97 -10.55 7.95
C THR A 109 10.94 -11.09 6.90
N VAL A 110 12.19 -10.62 6.89
CA VAL A 110 13.22 -11.07 5.95
C VAL A 110 13.51 -12.56 6.12
N GLY A 111 13.68 -13.03 7.37
CA GLY A 111 13.91 -14.45 7.66
C GLY A 111 12.76 -15.33 7.16
N LYS A 112 11.51 -14.89 7.35
CA LYS A 112 10.32 -15.60 6.88
C LYS A 112 10.20 -15.58 5.36
N LEU A 113 10.45 -14.44 4.71
CA LEU A 113 10.45 -14.35 3.24
C LEU A 113 11.47 -15.28 2.60
N ARG A 114 12.68 -15.40 3.16
CA ARG A 114 13.71 -16.33 2.66
C ARG A 114 13.31 -17.80 2.80
N ARG A 115 12.51 -18.14 3.83
CA ARG A 115 11.95 -19.50 3.99
C ARG A 115 10.78 -19.75 3.03
N ASP A 116 9.85 -18.79 2.93
CA ASP A 116 8.61 -18.94 2.15
C ASP A 116 8.88 -18.85 0.63
N TYR A 117 9.95 -18.13 0.24
CA TYR A 117 10.36 -17.92 -1.16
C TYR A 117 11.85 -18.22 -1.34
N PRO A 118 12.27 -19.50 -1.43
CA PRO A 118 13.65 -19.88 -1.65
C PRO A 118 14.21 -19.23 -2.93
N GLY A 119 15.37 -18.56 -2.81
CA GLY A 119 15.98 -17.84 -3.94
C GLY A 119 15.58 -16.38 -4.08
N ILE A 120 14.69 -15.84 -3.22
CA ILE A 120 14.33 -14.41 -3.23
C ILE A 120 15.59 -13.53 -3.07
N ASN A 121 15.75 -12.56 -3.97
CA ASN A 121 16.84 -11.58 -3.91
C ASN A 121 16.46 -10.38 -3.05
N ILE A 122 16.67 -10.45 -1.73
CA ILE A 122 16.53 -9.31 -0.82
C ILE A 122 17.85 -8.54 -0.80
N ALA A 123 17.92 -7.48 -1.60
CA ALA A 123 19.11 -6.63 -1.78
C ALA A 123 19.44 -5.78 -0.55
N GLY A 124 18.46 -5.57 0.34
CA GLY A 124 18.67 -4.89 1.61
C GLY A 124 17.37 -4.68 2.38
N TYR A 125 17.52 -4.28 3.64
CA TYR A 125 16.38 -3.94 4.49
C TYR A 125 16.79 -2.98 5.61
N ARG A 126 15.82 -2.24 6.14
CA ARG A 126 15.98 -1.33 7.27
C ARG A 126 14.67 -1.22 8.06
N ASN A 127 14.75 -1.00 9.37
CA ASN A 127 13.59 -0.66 10.19
C ASN A 127 13.01 0.73 9.80
N GLY A 128 11.78 1.00 10.24
CA GLY A 128 11.04 2.23 9.91
C GLY A 128 11.34 3.43 10.79
N TYR A 129 12.29 3.33 11.72
CA TYR A 129 12.67 4.42 12.62
C TYR A 129 13.76 5.27 12.00
N ILE A 130 13.36 6.37 11.39
CA ILE A 130 14.24 7.38 10.79
C ILE A 130 14.15 8.60 11.68
N ASN A 131 15.18 8.85 12.49
CA ASN A 131 15.15 9.84 13.57
C ASN A 131 15.83 11.16 13.21
N SER A 132 16.55 11.21 12.09
CA SER A 132 17.20 12.42 11.60
C SER A 132 17.14 12.55 10.09
N ASP A 133 17.38 13.78 9.60
CA ASP A 133 17.47 14.04 8.15
C ASP A 133 18.72 13.39 7.55
N GLU A 134 19.76 13.18 8.34
CA GLU A 134 20.96 12.45 7.91
C GLU A 134 20.65 10.98 7.64
N GLU A 135 20.02 10.28 8.60
CA GLU A 135 19.56 8.90 8.41
C GLU A 135 18.62 8.75 7.21
N ARG A 136 17.78 9.77 6.97
CA ARG A 136 16.88 9.80 5.83
C ARG A 136 17.65 9.90 4.51
N ARG A 137 18.63 10.80 4.43
CA ARG A 137 19.50 10.94 3.25
C ARG A 137 20.30 9.68 2.99
N ASP A 138 20.93 9.11 4.03
CA ASP A 138 21.70 7.87 3.92
C ASP A 138 20.88 6.70 3.40
N LEU A 139 19.62 6.58 3.86
CA LEU A 139 18.71 5.57 3.34
C LEU A 139 18.40 5.79 1.85
N ILE A 140 18.08 7.02 1.45
CA ILE A 140 17.79 7.36 0.05
C ILE A 140 19.01 7.07 -0.83
N ASP A 141 20.19 7.48 -0.42
CA ASP A 141 21.44 7.26 -1.16
C ASP A 141 21.82 5.77 -1.21
N THR A 142 21.54 5.03 -0.14
CA THR A 142 21.73 3.57 -0.10
C THR A 142 20.83 2.86 -1.10
N VAL A 143 19.52 3.17 -1.13
CA VAL A 143 18.59 2.59 -2.09
C VAL A 143 18.96 2.99 -3.53
N ALA A 144 19.34 4.26 -3.74
CA ALA A 144 19.79 4.74 -5.06
C ALA A 144 21.07 4.07 -5.55
N ARG A 145 21.97 3.66 -4.65
CA ARG A 145 23.21 2.92 -4.96
C ARG A 145 22.94 1.44 -5.24
N ILE A 146 22.08 0.79 -4.43
CA ILE A 146 21.73 -0.63 -4.56
C ILE A 146 20.88 -0.87 -5.81
N LYS A 147 20.01 0.10 -6.16
CA LYS A 147 19.09 0.06 -7.31
C LYS A 147 18.18 -1.16 -7.30
N PRO A 148 17.42 -1.43 -6.23
CA PRO A 148 16.49 -2.53 -6.20
C PRO A 148 15.35 -2.33 -7.20
N ASP A 149 14.80 -3.43 -7.76
CA ASP A 149 13.67 -3.36 -8.68
C ASP A 149 12.36 -3.02 -7.96
N VAL A 150 12.22 -3.49 -6.72
CA VAL A 150 11.02 -3.31 -5.89
C VAL A 150 11.39 -2.81 -4.50
N VAL A 151 10.70 -1.78 -4.02
CA VAL A 151 10.87 -1.21 -2.68
C VAL A 151 9.54 -1.27 -1.91
N PHE A 152 9.51 -2.01 -0.83
CA PHE A 152 8.37 -2.08 0.08
C PHE A 152 8.56 -1.19 1.29
N VAL A 153 7.58 -0.31 1.60
CA VAL A 153 7.68 0.64 2.70
C VAL A 153 6.51 0.48 3.68
N ALA A 154 6.79 0.02 4.89
CA ALA A 154 5.82 -0.24 5.96
C ALA A 154 5.99 0.76 7.12
N MET A 155 5.59 2.01 6.90
CA MET A 155 5.73 3.11 7.88
C MET A 155 4.41 3.83 8.19
N GLY A 156 3.33 3.42 7.50
CA GLY A 156 2.03 4.06 7.56
C GLY A 156 1.94 5.35 6.74
N SER A 157 0.71 5.66 6.29
CA SER A 157 0.40 6.88 5.54
C SER A 157 0.33 8.09 6.50
N PRO A 158 0.81 9.29 6.12
CA PRO A 158 1.42 9.65 4.84
C PRO A 158 2.95 9.45 4.77
N LYS A 159 3.60 9.04 5.85
CA LYS A 159 5.07 8.97 5.95
C LYS A 159 5.68 8.09 4.85
N GLN A 160 5.05 6.95 4.58
CA GLN A 160 5.54 6.02 3.55
C GLN A 160 5.45 6.60 2.13
N GLU A 161 4.38 7.32 1.79
CA GLU A 161 4.23 7.94 0.48
C GLU A 161 5.27 9.03 0.25
N LEU A 162 5.54 9.85 1.27
CA LEU A 162 6.56 10.91 1.22
C LEU A 162 7.96 10.33 1.03
N LEU A 163 8.31 9.29 1.79
CA LEU A 163 9.61 8.64 1.66
C LEU A 163 9.79 7.98 0.29
N MET A 164 8.75 7.28 -0.19
CA MET A 164 8.79 6.64 -1.51
C MET A 164 8.98 7.68 -2.62
N GLU A 165 8.32 8.84 -2.54
CA GLU A 165 8.50 9.93 -3.51
C GLU A 165 9.94 10.46 -3.51
N GLU A 166 10.56 10.63 -2.35
CA GLU A 166 11.95 11.08 -2.27
C GLU A 166 12.92 10.06 -2.87
N ILE A 167 12.73 8.77 -2.57
CA ILE A 167 13.54 7.71 -3.16
C ILE A 167 13.32 7.67 -4.68
N GLN A 168 12.07 7.77 -5.14
CA GLN A 168 11.71 7.73 -6.56
C GLN A 168 12.41 8.82 -7.38
N ARG A 169 12.65 10.00 -6.80
CA ARG A 169 13.41 11.09 -7.45
C ARG A 169 14.87 10.72 -7.75
N ARG A 170 15.44 9.79 -6.99
CA ARG A 170 16.84 9.34 -7.10
C ARG A 170 16.96 7.97 -7.81
N HIS A 171 15.96 7.12 -7.69
CA HIS A 171 15.94 5.79 -8.28
C HIS A 171 14.52 5.37 -8.67
N GLN A 172 14.34 5.00 -9.94
CA GLN A 172 13.07 4.53 -10.46
C GLN A 172 12.91 3.02 -10.25
N ALA A 173 11.97 2.65 -9.39
CA ALA A 173 11.63 1.27 -9.03
C ALA A 173 10.10 1.10 -8.98
N ILE A 174 9.65 -0.11 -8.65
CA ILE A 174 8.29 -0.37 -8.19
C ILE A 174 8.28 -0.10 -6.69
N PHE A 175 7.41 0.80 -6.24
CA PHE A 175 7.24 1.07 -4.80
C PHE A 175 5.86 0.67 -4.34
N GLN A 176 5.74 0.10 -3.14
CA GLN A 176 4.43 -0.11 -2.52
C GLN A 176 4.45 0.23 -1.04
N GLY A 177 3.48 1.08 -0.62
CA GLY A 177 3.24 1.38 0.78
C GLY A 177 2.42 0.28 1.45
N LEU A 178 2.94 -0.31 2.52
CA LEU A 178 2.41 -1.50 3.16
C LEU A 178 1.70 -1.22 4.51
N GLY A 179 1.88 -0.03 5.10
CA GLY A 179 1.35 0.24 6.44
C GLY A 179 1.91 -0.71 7.49
N GLY A 180 1.04 -1.50 8.13
CA GLY A 180 1.42 -2.49 9.15
C GLY A 180 1.51 -3.93 8.64
N SER A 181 1.75 -4.16 7.35
CA SER A 181 1.71 -5.52 6.77
C SER A 181 2.83 -6.43 7.28
N PHE A 182 3.98 -5.88 7.67
CA PHE A 182 5.05 -6.69 8.26
C PHE A 182 4.65 -7.28 9.60
N ASP A 183 3.94 -6.52 10.46
CA ASP A 183 3.44 -7.03 11.74
C ASP A 183 2.40 -8.14 11.55
N VAL A 184 1.57 -8.02 10.49
CA VAL A 184 0.59 -9.07 10.13
C VAL A 184 1.31 -10.31 9.58
N TYR A 185 2.29 -10.15 8.72
CA TYR A 185 3.02 -11.25 8.10
C TYR A 185 3.85 -12.05 9.11
N THR A 186 4.42 -11.37 10.11
CA THR A 186 5.14 -12.02 11.22
C THR A 186 4.21 -12.58 12.31
N GLY A 187 2.88 -12.36 12.20
CA GLY A 187 1.91 -12.86 13.18
C GLY A 187 1.83 -12.05 14.48
N ARG A 188 2.53 -10.91 14.57
CA ARG A 188 2.48 -10.00 15.73
C ARG A 188 1.15 -9.27 15.84
N VAL A 189 0.49 -9.08 14.72
CA VAL A 189 -0.87 -8.54 14.63
C VAL A 189 -1.74 -9.53 13.88
N GLU A 190 -2.80 -9.98 14.53
CA GLU A 190 -3.77 -10.86 13.89
C GLU A 190 -4.56 -10.10 12.82
N ARG A 191 -4.66 -10.69 11.65
CA ARG A 191 -5.56 -10.22 10.61
C ARG A 191 -7.02 -10.58 10.99
N ALA A 192 -7.96 -9.81 10.48
CA ALA A 192 -9.37 -10.17 10.62
C ALA A 192 -9.61 -11.59 10.04
N PRO A 193 -10.39 -12.44 10.73
CA PRO A 193 -10.76 -13.75 10.23
C PRO A 193 -11.37 -13.65 8.83
N LYS A 194 -11.19 -14.69 8.02
CA LYS A 194 -11.61 -14.71 6.61
C LYS A 194 -13.06 -14.28 6.41
N TRP A 195 -13.97 -14.71 7.29
CA TRP A 195 -15.37 -14.31 7.24
C TRP A 195 -15.56 -12.79 7.24
N TRP A 196 -14.85 -12.05 8.11
CA TRP A 196 -14.93 -10.58 8.17
C TRP A 196 -14.35 -9.92 6.91
N VAL A 197 -13.31 -10.51 6.34
CA VAL A 197 -12.68 -10.02 5.09
C VAL A 197 -13.61 -10.23 3.90
N ASP A 198 -14.18 -11.43 3.78
CA ASP A 198 -15.08 -11.82 2.68
C ASP A 198 -16.38 -10.98 2.67
N HIS A 199 -16.87 -10.60 3.87
CA HIS A 199 -18.06 -9.75 4.02
C HIS A 199 -17.73 -8.25 4.02
N ASN A 200 -16.48 -7.85 3.70
CA ASN A 200 -16.03 -6.46 3.73
C ASN A 200 -16.17 -5.76 5.10
N MET A 201 -16.20 -6.52 6.18
CA MET A 201 -16.34 -6.04 7.56
C MET A 201 -15.02 -6.03 8.35
N GLU A 202 -13.88 -6.13 7.67
CA GLU A 202 -12.55 -6.09 8.28
C GLU A 202 -12.37 -4.85 9.17
N PHE A 203 -12.93 -3.69 8.75
CA PHE A 203 -12.89 -2.46 9.53
C PHE A 203 -13.57 -2.61 10.90
N ALA A 204 -14.70 -3.30 10.98
CA ALA A 204 -15.43 -3.52 12.21
C ALA A 204 -14.67 -4.44 13.18
N TYR A 205 -14.07 -5.52 12.65
CA TYR A 205 -13.18 -6.38 13.44
C TYR A 205 -12.00 -5.60 14.02
N ARG A 206 -11.33 -4.79 13.19
CA ARG A 206 -10.20 -3.95 13.64
C ARG A 206 -10.63 -2.93 14.70
N LEU A 207 -11.84 -2.38 14.60
CA LEU A 207 -12.40 -1.47 15.60
C LEU A 207 -12.66 -2.18 16.95
N MET A 208 -13.21 -3.40 16.90
CA MET A 208 -13.43 -4.20 18.13
C MET A 208 -12.12 -4.53 18.82
N ARG A 209 -11.06 -4.86 18.07
CA ARG A 209 -9.72 -5.19 18.63
C ARG A 209 -8.94 -3.95 19.07
N GLN A 210 -9.17 -2.79 18.44
CA GLN A 210 -8.48 -1.53 18.71
C GLN A 210 -9.47 -0.35 18.74
N PRO A 211 -10.19 -0.14 19.87
CA PRO A 211 -11.20 0.92 19.99
C PRO A 211 -10.65 2.34 19.76
N SER A 212 -9.35 2.58 19.96
CA SER A 212 -8.69 3.85 19.67
C SER A 212 -8.79 4.28 18.20
N ARG A 213 -9.09 3.33 17.30
CA ARG A 213 -9.31 3.61 15.86
C ARG A 213 -10.68 4.22 15.55
N ILE A 214 -11.58 4.40 16.55
CA ILE A 214 -12.92 4.96 16.34
C ILE A 214 -12.87 6.34 15.66
N LYS A 215 -11.86 7.16 15.98
CA LYS A 215 -11.66 8.47 15.35
C LYS A 215 -11.45 8.37 13.83
N ARG A 216 -10.87 7.27 13.34
CA ARG A 216 -10.72 6.99 11.90
C ARG A 216 -12.00 6.46 11.26
N GLN A 217 -12.89 5.86 12.05
CA GLN A 217 -14.14 5.28 11.55
C GLN A 217 -15.24 6.32 11.32
N ILE A 218 -15.20 7.44 12.04
CA ILE A 218 -16.14 8.58 11.82
C ILE A 218 -16.08 9.04 10.36
N HIS A 219 -14.90 8.93 9.73
CA HIS A 219 -14.74 9.28 8.32
C HIS A 219 -15.51 8.36 7.37
N LEU A 220 -15.81 7.12 7.76
CA LEU A 220 -16.61 6.21 6.94
C LEU A 220 -18.08 6.68 6.85
N VAL A 221 -18.61 7.24 7.92
CA VAL A 221 -19.98 7.81 7.92
C VAL A 221 -20.05 9.00 6.95
N LYS A 222 -19.07 9.91 7.03
CA LYS A 222 -18.93 11.03 6.10
C LYS A 222 -18.78 10.54 4.66
N PHE A 223 -17.97 9.51 4.44
CA PHE A 223 -17.78 8.92 3.13
C PHE A 223 -19.07 8.32 2.58
N ALA A 224 -19.81 7.55 3.39
CA ALA A 224 -21.10 6.99 3.00
C ALA A 224 -22.10 8.09 2.59
N PHE A 225 -22.17 9.18 3.37
CA PHE A 225 -23.01 10.34 3.04
C PHE A 225 -22.58 10.99 1.70
N TRP A 226 -21.27 11.17 1.46
CA TRP A 226 -20.81 11.74 0.20
C TRP A 226 -21.06 10.81 -0.99
N LEU A 227 -20.95 9.50 -0.77
CA LEU A 227 -21.26 8.49 -1.77
C LEU A 227 -22.75 8.56 -2.14
N THR A 228 -23.67 8.61 -1.16
CA THR A 228 -25.13 8.69 -1.42
C THR A 228 -25.52 10.01 -2.09
N CYS A 229 -24.82 11.11 -1.80
CA CYS A 229 -25.05 12.42 -2.41
C CYS A 229 -24.34 12.63 -3.76
N HIS A 230 -23.69 11.62 -4.33
CA HIS A 230 -22.92 11.69 -5.59
C HIS A 230 -21.85 12.81 -5.60
N LYS A 231 -21.21 13.07 -4.44
CA LYS A 231 -20.20 14.13 -4.27
C LYS A 231 -18.75 13.66 -4.40
N LEU A 232 -18.50 12.41 -4.81
CA LEU A 232 -17.17 11.83 -4.97
C LEU A 232 -16.64 11.93 -6.40
#